data_a30a7468109550ff559f388305ee99dd
#
_entry.id   a30a7468109550ff559f388305ee99dd
#
_cell.length_a   1.000
_cell.length_b   1.000
_cell.length_c   1.000
_cell.angle_alpha   90.00
_cell.angle_beta   90.00
_cell.angle_gamma   90.00
#
_symmetry.space_group_name_H-M   'P 1'
#
loop_
_entity.id
_entity.type
_entity.pdbx_description
1 polymer ?
#
loop_
_entity_poly.entity_id
_entity_poly.type
_entity_poly.pdbx_seq_one_letter_code
_entity_poly.pdbx_strand_id
1 'polypeptide(L)'
;MVVSPILNQIGAVFIPVKDIEKSKEWYCQLLGLPLDGEVLFGHLYVIPMQGPEIVLDSKIYTSESVLNIPSFHLNTEDIDAAYDYVKANGGEILTDIEHDHWFNFKDPDGNVIMVCRC
;
A
#
# COMPACT_ATOMS: atom_id res chain seq x y z
N MET A 1 -27.76 -7.44 23.87
CA MET A 1 -27.16 -7.17 22.56
C MET A 1 -26.92 -5.68 22.43
N VAL A 2 -25.74 -5.31 21.98
CA VAL A 2 -25.38 -3.91 21.72
C VAL A 2 -25.51 -3.63 20.22
N VAL A 3 -26.24 -2.58 19.86
CA VAL A 3 -26.33 -2.12 18.47
C VAL A 3 -25.42 -0.90 18.34
N SER A 4 -24.40 -1.00 17.48
CA SER A 4 -23.47 0.09 17.25
C SER A 4 -23.75 0.77 15.91
N PRO A 5 -23.69 2.11 15.83
CA PRO A 5 -23.78 2.80 14.55
C PRO A 5 -22.49 2.67 13.73
N ILE A 6 -21.41 2.12 14.30
CA ILE A 6 -20.16 1.90 13.59
C ILE A 6 -20.19 0.51 12.97
N LEU A 7 -19.94 0.42 11.66
CA LEU A 7 -19.98 -0.84 10.95
C LEU A 7 -18.70 -1.63 11.20
N ASN A 8 -18.83 -2.95 11.21
CA ASN A 8 -17.71 -3.87 11.36
C ASN A 8 -17.04 -4.07 10.01
N GLN A 9 -16.50 -2.99 9.45
CA GLN A 9 -15.81 -3.03 8.15
C GLN A 9 -14.83 -1.87 8.06
N ILE A 10 -13.74 -2.10 7.34
CA ILE A 10 -12.74 -1.09 7.06
C ILE A 10 -13.06 -0.50 5.69
N GLY A 11 -13.25 0.81 5.60
CA GLY A 11 -13.53 1.48 4.33
C GLY A 11 -12.28 1.75 3.53
N ALA A 12 -11.23 2.26 4.17
CA ALA A 12 -9.99 2.62 3.50
C ALA A 12 -8.80 2.56 4.44
N VAL A 13 -7.62 2.39 3.85
CA VAL A 13 -6.33 2.47 4.53
C VAL A 13 -5.59 3.65 3.92
N PHE A 14 -4.99 4.50 4.75
CA PHE A 14 -4.27 5.69 4.28
C PHE A 14 -2.77 5.45 4.30
N ILE A 15 -2.10 5.90 3.23
CA ILE A 15 -0.64 5.86 3.14
C ILE A 15 -0.14 7.28 2.92
N PRO A 16 0.67 7.83 3.84
CA PRO A 16 1.28 9.15 3.65
C PRO A 16 2.34 9.07 2.56
N VAL A 17 2.27 9.96 1.58
CA VAL A 17 3.20 9.99 0.45
C VAL A 17 3.69 11.41 0.23
N LYS A 18 4.91 11.56 -0.25
CA LYS A 18 5.55 12.85 -0.41
C LYS A 18 5.03 13.60 -1.64
N ASP A 19 4.90 12.88 -2.76
CA ASP A 19 4.49 13.46 -4.05
C ASP A 19 3.35 12.62 -4.60
N ILE A 20 2.14 13.17 -4.62
CA ILE A 20 0.94 12.40 -4.97
C ILE A 20 0.98 11.86 -6.41
N GLU A 21 1.51 12.62 -7.37
CA GLU A 21 1.57 12.17 -8.75
C GLU A 21 2.56 11.01 -8.94
N LYS A 22 3.74 11.13 -8.33
CA LYS A 22 4.75 10.07 -8.39
C LYS A 22 4.29 8.81 -7.67
N SER A 23 3.65 8.98 -6.52
CA SER A 23 3.16 7.85 -5.73
C SER A 23 2.02 7.13 -6.42
N LYS A 24 1.09 7.87 -7.03
CA LYS A 24 0.03 7.30 -7.86
C LYS A 24 0.63 6.41 -8.94
N GLU A 25 1.62 6.91 -9.68
CA GLU A 25 2.27 6.16 -10.74
C GLU A 25 2.95 4.90 -10.21
N TRP A 26 3.69 5.04 -9.11
CA TRP A 26 4.42 3.92 -8.53
C TRP A 26 3.49 2.80 -8.05
N TYR A 27 2.43 3.16 -7.31
CA TYR A 27 1.49 2.17 -6.78
C TYR A 27 0.64 1.53 -7.88
N CYS A 28 0.25 2.29 -8.90
CA CYS A 28 -0.47 1.72 -10.04
C CYS A 28 0.38 0.70 -10.78
N GLN A 29 1.67 0.99 -10.96
CA GLN A 29 2.60 0.02 -11.57
C GLN A 29 2.76 -1.22 -10.69
N LEU A 30 2.92 -1.01 -9.38
CA LEU A 30 3.06 -2.12 -8.45
C LEU A 30 1.87 -3.07 -8.50
N LEU A 31 0.67 -2.53 -8.61
CA LEU A 31 -0.57 -3.29 -8.57
C LEU A 31 -1.12 -3.66 -9.95
N GLY A 32 -0.44 -3.25 -11.01
CA GLY A 32 -0.88 -3.54 -12.37
C GLY A 32 -2.17 -2.83 -12.75
N LEU A 33 -2.36 -1.60 -12.28
CA LEU A 33 -3.56 -0.81 -12.52
C LEU A 33 -3.31 0.29 -13.54
N PRO A 34 -4.35 0.73 -14.27
CA PRO A 34 -4.21 1.86 -15.20
C PRO A 34 -3.99 3.18 -14.46
N LEU A 35 -3.34 4.14 -15.15
CA LEU A 35 -2.98 5.44 -14.60
C LEU A 35 -4.03 6.53 -14.89
N ASP A 36 -5.25 6.15 -15.19
CA ASP A 36 -6.28 7.06 -15.68
C ASP A 36 -7.17 7.69 -14.60
N GLY A 37 -6.94 7.36 -13.33
CA GLY A 37 -7.69 7.94 -12.22
C GLY A 37 -7.28 9.38 -11.91
N GLU A 38 -8.17 10.13 -11.27
CA GLU A 38 -7.93 11.53 -10.91
C GLU A 38 -7.35 11.68 -9.51
N VAL A 39 -6.39 12.60 -9.38
CA VAL A 39 -5.96 13.10 -8.07
C VAL A 39 -7.02 14.08 -7.58
N LEU A 40 -7.56 13.82 -6.38
CA LEU A 40 -8.61 14.63 -5.77
C LEU A 40 -8.01 15.71 -4.88
N PHE A 41 -8.58 16.91 -4.94
CA PHE A 41 -8.20 18.03 -4.08
C PHE A 41 -6.70 18.36 -4.09
N GLY A 42 -5.98 17.90 -5.12
CA GLY A 42 -4.55 18.12 -5.26
C GLY A 42 -3.65 17.24 -4.37
N HIS A 43 -4.20 16.42 -3.47
CA HIS A 43 -3.39 15.66 -2.54
C HIS A 43 -3.87 14.23 -2.25
N LEU A 44 -4.99 13.81 -2.81
CA LEU A 44 -5.55 12.46 -2.57
C LEU A 44 -5.60 11.66 -3.86
N TYR A 45 -5.26 10.38 -3.76
CA TYR A 45 -5.52 9.44 -4.83
C TYR A 45 -6.07 8.14 -4.23
N VAL A 46 -7.27 7.76 -4.65
CA VAL A 46 -7.92 6.53 -4.20
C VAL A 46 -7.54 5.41 -5.17
N ILE A 47 -6.82 4.42 -4.67
CA ILE A 47 -6.47 3.24 -5.47
C ILE A 47 -7.65 2.27 -5.40
N PRO A 48 -8.26 1.90 -6.54
CA PRO A 48 -9.35 0.93 -6.54
C PRO A 48 -8.81 -0.45 -6.15
N MET A 49 -9.36 -1.01 -5.09
CA MET A 49 -8.93 -2.30 -4.54
C MET A 49 -10.13 -3.23 -4.42
N GLN A 50 -9.84 -4.52 -4.33
CA GLN A 50 -10.82 -5.50 -3.90
C GLN A 50 -10.82 -5.50 -2.36
N GLY A 51 -11.93 -5.08 -1.76
CA GLY A 51 -12.01 -4.88 -0.31
C GLY A 51 -11.76 -3.42 0.06
N PRO A 52 -11.15 -3.15 1.22
CA PRO A 52 -10.84 -1.78 1.63
C PRO A 52 -9.95 -1.08 0.60
N GLU A 53 -10.24 0.17 0.32
CA GLU A 53 -9.46 0.95 -0.63
C GLU A 53 -8.18 1.47 0.03
N ILE A 54 -7.16 1.75 -0.78
CA ILE A 54 -5.95 2.43 -0.34
C ILE A 54 -6.06 3.87 -0.80
N VAL A 55 -5.89 4.81 0.13
CA VAL A 55 -5.88 6.24 -0.18
C VAL A 55 -4.46 6.76 0.03
N LEU A 56 -3.84 7.21 -1.04
CA LEU A 56 -2.56 7.92 -0.97
C LEU A 56 -2.86 9.38 -0.64
N ASP A 57 -2.15 9.94 0.34
CA ASP A 57 -2.41 11.30 0.78
C ASP A 57 -1.09 12.04 1.04
N SER A 58 -0.83 13.07 0.23
CA SER A 58 0.40 13.85 0.37
C SER A 58 0.27 14.96 1.43
N LYS A 59 -0.95 15.29 1.86
CA LYS A 59 -1.16 16.32 2.87
C LYS A 59 -0.78 15.84 4.28
N ILE A 60 -0.90 14.54 4.55
CA ILE A 60 -0.56 13.97 5.86
C ILE A 60 0.89 13.52 5.95
N TYR A 61 1.67 13.68 4.88
CA TYR A 61 3.06 13.23 4.86
C TYR A 61 3.96 14.12 5.72
N THR A 62 4.74 13.48 6.58
CA THR A 62 5.94 14.04 7.20
C THR A 62 6.97 12.92 7.29
N SER A 63 8.24 13.24 7.50
CA SER A 63 9.26 12.20 7.67
C SER A 63 8.97 11.27 8.87
N GLU A 64 8.13 11.73 9.80
CA GLU A 64 7.76 10.95 11.00
C GLU A 64 6.43 10.22 10.86
N SER A 65 5.61 10.58 9.86
CA SER A 65 4.27 9.99 9.69
C SER A 65 4.27 8.73 8.83
N VAL A 66 5.39 8.39 8.18
CA VAL A 66 5.47 7.19 7.35
C VAL A 66 5.24 5.93 8.19
N LEU A 67 4.71 4.90 7.55
CA LEU A 67 4.43 3.63 8.21
C LEU A 67 5.76 2.92 8.50
N ASN A 68 6.15 2.87 9.76
CA ASN A 68 7.43 2.27 10.18
C ASN A 68 7.35 0.74 10.30
N ILE A 69 6.15 0.23 10.45
CA ILE A 69 5.87 -1.20 10.52
C ILE A 69 4.69 -1.49 9.60
N PRO A 70 4.55 -2.71 9.11
CA PRO A 70 3.42 -3.02 8.24
C PRO A 70 2.11 -2.97 9.05
N SER A 71 1.19 -2.10 8.62
CA SER A 71 -0.13 -1.99 9.24
C SER A 71 -1.18 -2.79 8.48
N PHE A 72 -0.84 -3.28 7.30
CA PHE A 72 -1.67 -4.14 6.47
C PHE A 72 -0.78 -4.92 5.52
N HIS A 73 -1.33 -5.89 4.81
CA HIS A 73 -0.58 -6.58 3.78
C HIS A 73 -1.38 -6.63 2.47
N LEU A 74 -0.65 -6.70 1.38
CA LEU A 74 -1.19 -6.98 0.06
C LEU A 74 -1.14 -8.49 -0.15
N ASN A 75 -2.16 -9.05 -0.78
CA ASN A 75 -2.22 -10.47 -1.02
C ASN A 75 -1.51 -10.86 -2.31
N THR A 76 -0.95 -12.06 -2.32
CA THR A 76 -0.44 -12.68 -3.54
C THR A 76 -0.74 -14.18 -3.50
N GLU A 77 -0.81 -14.79 -4.67
CA GLU A 77 -0.91 -16.26 -4.78
C GLU A 77 0.47 -16.91 -4.94
N ASP A 78 1.48 -16.11 -5.31
CA ASP A 78 2.85 -16.59 -5.54
C ASP A 78 3.84 -15.63 -4.87
N ILE A 79 4.31 -16.00 -3.68
CA ILE A 79 5.16 -15.14 -2.87
C ILE A 79 6.53 -14.92 -3.50
N ASP A 80 7.09 -15.91 -4.17
CA ASP A 80 8.40 -15.77 -4.82
C ASP A 80 8.32 -14.81 -6.00
N ALA A 81 7.28 -14.93 -6.83
CA ALA A 81 7.06 -14.02 -7.93
C ALA A 81 6.80 -12.59 -7.44
N ALA A 82 6.03 -12.45 -6.35
CA ALA A 82 5.77 -11.14 -5.75
C ALA A 82 7.05 -10.48 -5.26
N TYR A 83 7.92 -11.23 -4.61
CA TYR A 83 9.21 -10.74 -4.11
C TYR A 83 10.05 -10.17 -5.28
N ASP A 84 10.20 -10.93 -6.34
CA ASP A 84 10.98 -10.50 -7.50
C ASP A 84 10.35 -9.29 -8.17
N TYR A 85 9.03 -9.26 -8.25
CA TYR A 85 8.29 -8.16 -8.87
C TYR A 85 8.44 -6.86 -8.10
N VAL A 86 8.28 -6.89 -6.77
CA VAL A 86 8.44 -5.72 -5.92
C VAL A 86 9.87 -5.17 -6.05
N LYS A 87 10.86 -6.05 -6.02
CA LYS A 87 12.26 -5.66 -6.17
C LYS A 87 12.52 -5.01 -7.53
N ALA A 88 11.98 -5.58 -8.59
CA ALA A 88 12.13 -5.04 -9.95
C ALA A 88 11.44 -3.68 -10.12
N ASN A 89 10.39 -3.41 -9.36
CA ASN A 89 9.65 -2.15 -9.41
C ASN A 89 10.15 -1.11 -8.42
N GLY A 90 11.32 -1.30 -7.85
CA GLY A 90 11.97 -0.29 -7.01
C GLY A 90 11.55 -0.31 -5.55
N GLY A 91 10.85 -1.33 -5.11
CA GLY A 91 10.59 -1.54 -3.68
C GLY A 91 11.88 -1.97 -2.98
N GLU A 92 12.13 -1.41 -1.80
CA GLU A 92 13.29 -1.80 -1.00
C GLU A 92 12.93 -3.00 -0.14
N ILE A 93 13.48 -4.16 -0.44
CA ILE A 93 13.20 -5.38 0.31
C ILE A 93 13.85 -5.27 1.69
N LEU A 94 13.05 -5.44 2.74
CA LEU A 94 13.50 -5.36 4.12
C LEU A 94 13.77 -6.72 4.75
N THR A 95 13.01 -7.74 4.35
CA THR A 95 13.14 -9.09 4.91
C THR A 95 13.18 -10.10 3.78
N ASP A 96 13.77 -11.27 4.05
CA ASP A 96 13.58 -12.41 3.19
C ASP A 96 12.13 -12.89 3.30
N ILE A 97 11.74 -13.82 2.43
CA ILE A 97 10.43 -14.46 2.55
C ILE A 97 10.45 -15.31 3.82
N GLU A 98 9.56 -14.97 4.76
CA GLU A 98 9.46 -15.64 6.05
C GLU A 98 8.37 -16.70 6.02
N HIS A 99 8.66 -17.87 6.55
CA HIS A 99 7.74 -19.01 6.65
C HIS A 99 7.06 -19.36 5.32
N ASP A 100 7.72 -19.08 4.19
CA ASP A 100 7.16 -19.29 2.84
C ASP A 100 5.89 -18.45 2.58
N HIS A 101 5.59 -17.46 3.39
CA HIS A 101 4.30 -16.77 3.31
C HIS A 101 4.38 -15.27 3.11
N TRP A 102 5.34 -14.56 3.73
CA TRP A 102 5.32 -13.09 3.65
C TRP A 102 6.72 -12.49 3.65
N PHE A 103 6.78 -11.24 3.16
CA PHE A 103 7.98 -10.40 3.28
C PHE A 103 7.55 -8.95 3.43
N ASN A 104 8.47 -8.11 3.91
CA ASN A 104 8.25 -6.67 4.06
C ASN A 104 9.13 -5.90 3.08
N PHE A 105 8.63 -4.79 2.61
CA PHE A 105 9.37 -3.88 1.76
C PHE A 105 9.01 -2.44 2.09
N LYS A 106 9.84 -1.49 1.64
CA LYS A 106 9.53 -0.06 1.70
C LYS A 106 9.14 0.46 0.34
N ASP A 107 8.13 1.33 0.32
CA ASP A 107 7.84 2.13 -0.86
C ASP A 107 8.88 3.26 -1.00
N PRO A 108 8.83 4.07 -2.09
CA PRO A 108 9.82 5.14 -2.27
C PRO A 108 9.83 6.20 -1.16
N ASP A 109 8.75 6.35 -0.41
CA ASP A 109 8.64 7.34 0.67
C ASP A 109 9.02 6.76 2.04
N GLY A 110 9.35 5.48 2.11
CA GLY A 110 9.75 4.82 3.34
C GLY A 110 8.63 4.14 4.11
N ASN A 111 7.45 4.01 3.54
CA ASN A 111 6.36 3.25 4.16
C ASN A 111 6.65 1.76 4.08
N VAL A 112 6.55 1.08 5.21
CA VAL A 112 6.74 -0.37 5.28
C VAL A 112 5.42 -1.06 4.98
N ILE A 113 5.45 -1.96 4.00
CA ILE A 113 4.28 -2.70 3.54
C ILE A 113 4.64 -4.18 3.48
N MET A 114 3.70 -5.03 3.87
CA MET A 114 3.85 -6.48 3.80
C MET A 114 3.15 -7.03 2.57
N VAL A 115 3.72 -8.05 1.97
CA VAL A 115 3.04 -8.90 0.99
C VAL A 115 2.92 -10.28 1.60
N CYS A 116 1.76 -10.89 1.51
CA CYS A 116 1.49 -12.18 2.13
C CYS A 116 0.76 -13.11 1.18
N ARG A 117 1.19 -14.37 1.18
CA ARG A 117 0.45 -15.48 0.58
C ARG A 117 -0.38 -16.14 1.69
N CYS A 118 -1.37 -15.40 2.12
CA CYS A 118 -2.27 -15.84 3.19
C CYS A 118 -3.64 -16.27 2.61
#